data_b0b67b38a151cf740272390c0c9b0ed5
#
_entry.id   b0b67b38a151cf740272390c0c9b0ed5
#
_cell.length_a   1.000
_cell.length_b   1.000
_cell.length_c   1.000
_cell.angle_alpha   90.00
_cell.angle_beta   90.00
_cell.angle_gamma   90.00
#
_symmetry.space_group_name_H-M   'P 1'
#
loop_
_entity.id
_entity.type
_entity.pdbx_description
1 polymer ?
#
loop_
_entity_poly.entity_id
_entity_poly.type
_entity_poly.pdbx_seq_one_letter_code
_entity_poly.pdbx_strand_id
1 'polypeptide(L)'
;MFFVFLNGVAYLCHVLSILTKICIIKQSVMVNKKYLLLASVCSLLATQPVFAQEGVQTAKWSGRDMTYRGQSYDVLDTNYVPGFRMKQHRKFLNHQYAFPARPRNMWEIGFGAGLYNVSGDVPSLMAWQTKGGGGMGYHLHVRKAWGYVFSTRLQYIYGTAKGMQWQESRNYRFNPAWKDFYQAAILDNLNQPTDPVFYNYRLEAHQLNLDMIASLNNIKFHKAKTGISVYAFVGLGAYAYNTRVDARDKSGQAYDFHQILRTQSPSDSFYLVRNQIHENHRDIQKALQAGMDGEHEQDAENERDRRRPEIFNNKTLQFAPSGGIGVQIRLSQRINLSIEDRVTMPWDDDLLDGQRWSEQVFGSPVQTNQNDFVNYVNLGLNFNLGNKRKSIEPLYWVNPLDHAYNELSYPRHMQLPDPILPDSDGDGITDQFDKCPGTPAGVAVDSHGCPLDTDGDGVPDDRDKQLITPTECQPVDADGVGKCPCPEGCGTVTSSCGSIGAGSVTFDNNASKIRPAAQAQLATLAAQMQANPTCKVVITGAGNGSKIQQQRSWDRVNAIIEYMSEKHGIDRNKFIFQYGQAGDANGVMYRSAMPGEEGPTNVAPPFPNLRRD
;
A
#
# COMPACT_ATOMS: atom_id res chain seq x y z
N MET A 1 14.50 21.13 -11.57
CA MET A 1 14.24 20.56 -10.23
C MET A 1 14.71 19.11 -10.05
N PHE A 2 14.78 18.31 -11.08
CA PHE A 2 15.29 16.92 -11.03
C PHE A 2 16.83 16.83 -10.92
N PHE A 3 17.57 17.80 -11.42
CA PHE A 3 19.05 17.83 -11.38
C PHE A 3 19.65 18.19 -10.02
N VAL A 4 18.91 18.90 -9.16
CA VAL A 4 19.36 19.25 -7.79
C VAL A 4 19.17 18.04 -6.85
N PHE A 5 18.22 17.14 -7.14
CA PHE A 5 17.94 15.95 -6.33
C PHE A 5 18.99 14.84 -6.56
N LEU A 6 19.49 14.68 -7.78
CA LEU A 6 20.55 13.70 -8.08
C LEU A 6 21.89 14.08 -7.44
N ASN A 7 22.22 15.36 -7.36
CA ASN A 7 23.44 15.83 -6.69
C ASN A 7 23.38 15.68 -5.16
N GLY A 8 22.20 15.80 -4.53
CA GLY A 8 22.01 15.56 -3.10
C GLY A 8 22.20 14.09 -2.70
N VAL A 9 21.71 13.17 -3.53
CA VAL A 9 21.86 11.72 -3.29
C VAL A 9 23.29 11.26 -3.54
N ALA A 10 23.96 11.81 -4.55
CA ALA A 10 25.39 11.56 -4.80
C ALA A 10 26.26 12.09 -3.65
N TYR A 11 25.91 13.23 -3.08
CA TYR A 11 26.61 13.80 -1.90
C TYR A 11 26.40 12.94 -0.65
N LEU A 12 25.17 12.44 -0.42
CA LEU A 12 24.87 11.54 0.69
C LEU A 12 25.61 10.19 0.55
N CYS A 13 25.67 9.62 -0.65
CA CYS A 13 26.46 8.44 -0.94
C CYS A 13 27.97 8.69 -0.79
N HIS A 14 28.45 9.89 -1.14
CA HIS A 14 29.85 10.27 -0.96
C HIS A 14 30.19 10.47 0.52
N VAL A 15 29.31 11.08 1.31
CA VAL A 15 29.46 11.24 2.77
C VAL A 15 29.40 9.88 3.47
N LEU A 16 28.48 8.98 3.09
CA LEU A 16 28.47 7.61 3.61
C LEU A 16 29.73 6.82 3.21
N SER A 17 30.23 7.01 1.99
CA SER A 17 31.49 6.39 1.52
C SER A 17 32.71 6.97 2.27
N ILE A 18 32.70 8.26 2.62
CA ILE A 18 33.75 8.88 3.43
C ILE A 18 33.66 8.41 4.88
N LEU A 19 32.46 8.29 5.45
CA LEU A 19 32.25 7.76 6.80
C LEU A 19 32.66 6.28 6.90
N THR A 20 32.36 5.48 5.88
CA THR A 20 32.82 4.08 5.82
C THR A 20 34.35 3.98 5.61
N LYS A 21 34.96 4.86 4.81
CA LYS A 21 36.42 4.89 4.63
C LYS A 21 37.12 5.40 5.90
N ILE A 22 36.59 6.37 6.60
CA ILE A 22 37.11 6.86 7.88
C ILE A 22 36.97 5.76 8.96
N CYS A 23 35.90 5.01 8.96
CA CYS A 23 35.72 3.83 9.83
C CYS A 23 36.71 2.71 9.51
N ILE A 24 37.02 2.47 8.23
CA ILE A 24 37.95 1.43 7.78
C ILE A 24 39.44 1.83 8.04
N ILE A 25 39.80 3.10 7.90
CA ILE A 25 41.18 3.56 8.09
C ILE A 25 41.59 3.60 9.58
N LYS A 26 40.65 3.78 10.50
CA LYS A 26 40.91 3.66 11.95
C LYS A 26 40.82 2.21 12.48
N GLN A 27 40.37 1.25 11.70
CA GLN A 27 40.26 -0.16 12.10
C GLN A 27 41.57 -0.97 12.06
N SER A 28 42.68 -0.37 11.68
CA SER A 28 44.00 -1.06 11.74
C SER A 28 44.61 -1.14 13.12
N VAL A 29 44.00 -0.52 14.15
CA VAL A 29 44.44 -0.62 15.54
C VAL A 29 43.24 -0.85 16.43
N MET A 30 43.08 -2.08 16.93
CA MET A 30 42.05 -2.60 17.84
C MET A 30 40.65 -2.94 17.28
N VAL A 31 40.56 -4.03 16.55
CA VAL A 31 39.31 -4.71 16.29
C VAL A 31 38.83 -5.44 17.56
N ASN A 32 37.95 -4.81 18.31
CA ASN A 32 37.25 -5.47 19.40
C ASN A 32 36.23 -6.48 18.81
N LYS A 33 36.35 -7.78 19.12
CA LYS A 33 35.50 -8.88 18.64
C LYS A 33 33.98 -8.61 18.75
N LYS A 34 33.57 -7.63 19.56
CA LYS A 34 32.16 -7.23 19.79
C LYS A 34 31.54 -6.46 18.60
N TYR A 35 32.34 -5.72 17.82
CA TYR A 35 31.84 -5.04 16.62
C TYR A 35 31.78 -5.98 15.39
N LEU A 36 32.55 -7.07 15.43
CA LEU A 36 32.43 -8.13 14.44
C LEU A 36 31.03 -8.80 14.49
N LEU A 37 30.42 -8.90 15.65
CA LEU A 37 29.07 -9.46 15.83
C LEU A 37 28.00 -8.53 15.26
N LEU A 38 28.13 -7.22 15.45
CA LEU A 38 27.21 -6.24 14.87
C LEU A 38 27.38 -6.14 13.34
N ALA A 39 28.61 -6.13 12.86
CA ALA A 39 28.92 -6.18 11.42
C ALA A 39 28.49 -7.51 10.79
N SER A 40 28.58 -8.63 11.51
CA SER A 40 28.11 -9.94 11.03
C SER A 40 26.59 -10.04 11.02
N VAL A 41 25.89 -9.42 11.97
CA VAL A 41 24.41 -9.32 11.96
C VAL A 41 23.95 -8.41 10.82
N CYS A 42 24.60 -7.30 10.57
CA CYS A 42 24.32 -6.44 9.41
C CYS A 42 24.66 -7.14 8.08
N SER A 43 25.75 -7.90 7.99
CA SER A 43 26.09 -8.65 6.79
C SER A 43 25.19 -9.86 6.58
N LEU A 44 24.76 -10.56 7.63
CA LEU A 44 23.76 -11.64 7.58
C LEU A 44 22.38 -11.13 7.15
N LEU A 45 22.00 -9.93 7.55
CA LEU A 45 20.77 -9.27 7.07
C LEU A 45 20.89 -8.76 5.62
N ALA A 46 22.10 -8.44 5.16
CA ALA A 46 22.37 -8.00 3.79
C ALA A 46 22.52 -9.16 2.79
N THR A 47 22.87 -10.36 3.25
CA THR A 47 23.12 -11.55 2.41
C THR A 47 21.98 -12.58 2.43
N GLN A 48 20.86 -12.29 3.08
CA GLN A 48 19.71 -13.15 2.91
C GLN A 48 19.33 -13.14 1.41
N PRO A 49 19.41 -14.30 0.72
CA PRO A 49 18.79 -14.41 -0.59
C PRO A 49 17.31 -14.08 -0.36
N VAL A 50 16.83 -13.08 -1.07
CA VAL A 50 15.42 -12.83 -1.20
C VAL A 50 14.85 -14.10 -1.84
N PHE A 51 14.39 -15.05 -1.04
CA PHE A 51 13.50 -16.07 -1.53
C PHE A 51 12.28 -15.33 -2.05
N ALA A 52 12.30 -15.05 -3.35
CA ALA A 52 11.09 -14.80 -4.08
C ALA A 52 10.28 -16.09 -3.91
N GLN A 53 9.38 -16.08 -2.95
CA GLN A 53 8.34 -17.07 -2.87
C GLN A 53 7.46 -16.85 -4.10
N GLU A 54 7.80 -17.52 -5.19
CA GLU A 54 6.89 -17.85 -6.27
C GLU A 54 5.83 -18.81 -5.71
N GLY A 55 4.98 -18.24 -4.91
CA GLY A 55 3.68 -18.77 -4.60
C GLY A 55 2.69 -17.90 -5.34
N VAL A 56 2.43 -18.21 -6.60
CA VAL A 56 1.18 -17.81 -7.25
C VAL A 56 0.06 -18.50 -6.48
N GLN A 57 -0.28 -17.95 -5.32
CA GLN A 57 -1.60 -18.19 -4.78
C GLN A 57 -2.55 -17.44 -5.71
N THR A 58 -3.20 -18.20 -6.58
CA THR A 58 -4.45 -17.78 -7.22
C THR A 58 -5.40 -17.38 -6.10
N ALA A 59 -5.35 -16.13 -5.71
CA ALA A 59 -6.27 -15.55 -4.75
C ALA A 59 -7.68 -15.74 -5.33
N LYS A 60 -8.48 -16.58 -4.68
CA LYS A 60 -9.91 -16.67 -4.95
C LYS A 60 -10.50 -15.28 -4.84
N TRP A 61 -10.86 -14.75 -5.95
CA TRP A 61 -11.36 -13.42 -6.16
C TRP A 61 -12.76 -13.28 -5.56
N SER A 62 -12.90 -12.70 -4.39
CA SER A 62 -14.16 -12.16 -3.93
C SER A 62 -14.18 -10.68 -4.35
N GLY A 63 -15.18 -10.28 -5.13
CA GLY A 63 -15.25 -8.96 -5.77
C GLY A 63 -15.35 -7.74 -4.86
N ARG A 64 -14.81 -7.79 -3.65
CA ARG A 64 -14.81 -6.72 -2.64
C ARG A 64 -13.46 -6.36 -2.07
N ASP A 65 -12.42 -7.16 -2.27
CA ASP A 65 -11.11 -6.92 -1.69
C ASP A 65 -10.07 -6.72 -2.78
N MET A 66 -9.84 -5.47 -3.15
CA MET A 66 -8.64 -5.08 -3.87
C MET A 66 -7.47 -5.07 -2.89
N THR A 67 -6.89 -6.24 -2.66
CA THR A 67 -5.68 -6.39 -1.88
C THR A 67 -4.48 -6.10 -2.76
N TYR A 68 -3.99 -4.86 -2.71
CA TYR A 68 -2.71 -4.52 -3.29
C TYR A 68 -1.60 -5.19 -2.48
N ARG A 69 -1.19 -6.42 -2.84
CA ARG A 69 -0.08 -7.15 -2.19
C ARG A 69 -0.08 -7.04 -0.65
N GLY A 70 -1.23 -7.28 -0.03
CA GLY A 70 -1.40 -7.24 1.42
C GLY A 70 -1.88 -5.89 1.99
N GLN A 71 -2.19 -4.91 1.15
CA GLN A 71 -2.86 -3.68 1.58
C GLN A 71 -4.34 -3.75 1.27
N SER A 72 -5.16 -3.53 2.28
CA SER A 72 -6.61 -3.55 2.16
C SER A 72 -7.15 -2.12 2.16
N TYR A 73 -6.88 -1.34 1.11
CA TYR A 73 -7.63 -0.11 0.90
C TYR A 73 -7.89 0.09 -0.59
N ASP A 74 -9.08 0.53 -0.89
CA ASP A 74 -9.47 0.93 -2.23
C ASP A 74 -8.98 2.35 -2.49
N VAL A 75 -8.15 2.51 -3.54
CA VAL A 75 -7.63 3.82 -3.94
C VAL A 75 -8.74 4.77 -4.39
N LEU A 76 -9.86 4.24 -4.89
CA LEU A 76 -11.01 5.02 -5.33
C LEU A 76 -11.92 5.45 -4.17
N ASP A 77 -11.78 4.83 -2.98
CA ASP A 77 -12.58 5.20 -1.82
C ASP A 77 -12.18 6.58 -1.29
N THR A 78 -13.05 7.54 -1.54
CA THR A 78 -12.90 8.94 -1.12
C THR A 78 -12.83 9.14 0.38
N ASN A 79 -13.30 8.17 1.19
CA ASN A 79 -13.24 8.23 2.65
C ASN A 79 -11.81 8.33 3.18
N TYR A 80 -10.84 7.72 2.48
CA TYR A 80 -9.43 7.78 2.87
C TYR A 80 -8.75 9.09 2.45
N VAL A 81 -9.37 9.90 1.59
CA VAL A 81 -8.75 11.11 1.05
C VAL A 81 -8.99 12.31 1.97
N PRO A 82 -7.93 13.05 2.38
CA PRO A 82 -8.10 14.30 3.11
C PRO A 82 -8.82 15.35 2.27
N GLY A 83 -9.67 16.18 2.90
CA GLY A 83 -10.46 17.21 2.20
C GLY A 83 -9.60 18.14 1.33
N PHE A 84 -8.43 18.58 1.82
CA PHE A 84 -7.52 19.46 1.08
C PHE A 84 -6.88 18.80 -0.16
N ARG A 85 -6.91 17.46 -0.28
CA ARG A 85 -6.41 16.70 -1.43
C ARG A 85 -7.52 16.22 -2.37
N MET A 86 -8.77 16.47 -2.05
CA MET A 86 -9.93 16.02 -2.83
C MET A 86 -9.90 16.58 -4.26
N LYS A 87 -9.40 17.80 -4.45
CA LYS A 87 -9.24 18.41 -5.80
C LYS A 87 -8.28 17.59 -6.68
N GLN A 88 -7.15 17.13 -6.13
CA GLN A 88 -6.21 16.25 -6.83
C GLN A 88 -6.84 14.90 -7.11
N HIS A 89 -7.55 14.34 -6.14
CA HIS A 89 -8.20 13.04 -6.26
C HIS A 89 -9.29 13.03 -7.34
N ARG A 90 -10.12 14.08 -7.43
CA ARG A 90 -11.09 14.24 -8.53
C ARG A 90 -10.43 14.30 -9.90
N LYS A 91 -9.30 15.01 -10.03
CA LYS A 91 -8.53 15.03 -11.28
C LYS A 91 -8.00 13.64 -11.65
N PHE A 92 -7.58 12.85 -10.64
CA PHE A 92 -7.16 11.48 -10.85
C PHE A 92 -8.34 10.60 -11.32
N LEU A 93 -9.50 10.67 -10.67
CA LEU A 93 -10.70 9.95 -11.08
C LEU A 93 -11.18 10.31 -12.51
N ASN A 94 -10.94 11.55 -12.94
CA ASN A 94 -11.25 12.02 -14.29
C ASN A 94 -10.09 11.81 -15.27
N HIS A 95 -9.10 10.95 -14.97
CA HIS A 95 -7.92 10.67 -15.80
C HIS A 95 -7.05 11.90 -16.17
N GLN A 96 -7.23 13.03 -15.47
CA GLN A 96 -6.47 14.25 -15.65
C GLN A 96 -5.19 14.33 -14.81
N TYR A 97 -4.92 13.32 -13.99
CA TYR A 97 -3.74 13.24 -13.12
C TYR A 97 -3.28 11.79 -12.98
N ALA A 98 -1.99 11.55 -13.18
CA ALA A 98 -1.42 10.20 -13.28
C ALA A 98 -1.45 9.38 -11.98
N PHE A 99 -1.52 10.04 -10.80
CA PHE A 99 -1.41 9.37 -9.51
C PHE A 99 -2.57 9.74 -8.58
N PRO A 100 -3.04 8.79 -7.76
CA PRO A 100 -4.05 9.04 -6.75
C PRO A 100 -3.55 9.99 -5.67
N ALA A 101 -4.44 10.70 -5.02
CA ALA A 101 -4.10 11.53 -3.87
C ALA A 101 -3.62 10.65 -2.71
N ARG A 102 -2.59 11.12 -1.99
CA ARG A 102 -2.11 10.42 -0.78
C ARG A 102 -3.23 10.30 0.26
N PRO A 103 -3.53 9.09 0.76
CA PRO A 103 -4.58 8.87 1.73
C PRO A 103 -4.19 9.39 3.13
N ARG A 104 -5.17 9.50 4.00
CA ARG A 104 -4.94 9.69 5.44
C ARG A 104 -4.28 8.44 6.00
N ASN A 105 -3.28 8.63 6.84
CA ASN A 105 -2.59 7.54 7.49
C ASN A 105 -2.67 7.65 9.01
N MET A 106 -2.48 6.53 9.68
CA MET A 106 -2.42 6.42 11.13
C MET A 106 -1.18 7.10 11.69
N TRP A 107 -1.22 7.46 12.98
CA TRP A 107 -0.07 7.82 13.78
C TRP A 107 0.55 6.55 14.35
N GLU A 108 1.85 6.58 14.60
CA GLU A 108 2.53 5.51 15.34
C GLU A 108 2.93 6.05 16.71
N ILE A 109 2.62 5.29 17.75
CA ILE A 109 3.13 5.49 19.10
C ILE A 109 3.92 4.24 19.46
N GLY A 110 5.14 4.41 19.95
CA GLY A 110 6.00 3.29 20.32
C GLY A 110 6.68 3.52 21.65
N PHE A 111 7.00 2.43 22.31
CA PHE A 111 7.83 2.40 23.50
C PHE A 111 8.81 1.24 23.40
N GLY A 112 9.92 1.36 24.12
CA GLY A 112 10.92 0.30 24.11
C GLY A 112 11.99 0.49 25.16
N ALA A 113 12.86 -0.48 25.22
CA ALA A 113 14.00 -0.52 26.11
C ALA A 113 15.24 -1.06 25.39
N GLY A 114 16.41 -0.75 25.91
CA GLY A 114 17.64 -1.22 25.30
C GLY A 114 18.89 -0.88 26.10
N LEU A 115 20.02 -1.19 25.50
CA LEU A 115 21.33 -0.94 26.07
C LEU A 115 21.71 0.53 25.83
N TYR A 116 22.04 1.22 26.89
CA TYR A 116 22.43 2.62 26.88
C TYR A 116 23.87 2.75 27.36
N ASN A 117 24.80 3.09 26.47
CA ASN A 117 26.22 3.10 26.74
C ASN A 117 26.83 4.43 26.34
N VAL A 118 27.81 4.89 27.13
CA VAL A 118 28.68 6.00 26.77
C VAL A 118 29.94 5.46 26.10
N SER A 119 30.33 6.06 25.02
CA SER A 119 31.62 5.83 24.37
C SER A 119 32.48 7.06 24.63
N GLY A 120 33.31 6.98 25.66
CA GLY A 120 34.24 7.98 26.14
C GLY A 120 35.55 7.30 26.54
N ASP A 121 36.34 8.00 27.34
CA ASP A 121 37.63 7.53 27.80
C ASP A 121 37.52 6.46 28.88
N VAL A 122 36.46 6.51 29.70
CA VAL A 122 36.15 5.49 30.70
C VAL A 122 35.24 4.44 30.13
N PRO A 123 35.69 3.18 30.05
CA PRO A 123 34.90 2.11 29.45
C PRO A 123 33.52 1.90 30.10
N SER A 124 32.46 1.92 29.31
CA SER A 124 31.10 1.66 29.76
C SER A 124 30.93 0.19 30.13
N LEU A 125 30.25 -0.07 31.24
CA LEU A 125 29.89 -1.39 31.72
C LEU A 125 28.50 -1.77 31.17
N MET A 126 28.40 -2.98 30.66
CA MET A 126 27.10 -3.50 30.20
C MET A 126 26.15 -3.72 31.38
N ALA A 127 24.83 -3.64 31.14
CA ALA A 127 23.81 -3.78 32.18
C ALA A 127 23.97 -5.01 33.08
N TRP A 128 24.46 -6.12 32.55
CA TRP A 128 24.71 -7.35 33.30
C TRP A 128 26.06 -7.39 34.05
N GLN A 129 26.90 -6.38 33.84
CA GLN A 129 28.20 -6.24 34.50
C GLN A 129 28.14 -5.30 35.70
N THR A 130 27.06 -4.56 35.87
CA THR A 130 26.94 -3.53 36.91
C THR A 130 26.20 -4.05 38.15
N LYS A 131 26.71 -3.76 39.34
CA LYS A 131 25.97 -3.89 40.60
C LYS A 131 25.02 -2.69 40.74
N GLY A 132 23.75 -2.90 41.08
CA GLY A 132 22.81 -1.83 41.37
C GLY A 132 22.20 -1.13 40.15
N GLY A 133 22.23 -1.79 38.96
CA GLY A 133 21.61 -1.28 37.73
C GLY A 133 22.45 -0.21 37.00
N GLY A 134 22.24 -0.05 35.72
CA GLY A 134 22.91 0.86 34.80
C GLY A 134 23.06 0.24 33.42
N GLY A 135 23.41 1.01 32.40
CA GLY A 135 23.54 0.54 31.03
C GLY A 135 22.21 0.24 30.33
N MET A 136 21.10 0.75 30.86
CA MET A 136 19.76 0.57 30.31
C MET A 136 19.12 1.91 29.96
N GLY A 137 18.39 1.91 28.86
CA GLY A 137 17.58 3.05 28.42
C GLY A 137 16.15 2.64 28.09
N TYR A 138 15.24 3.57 28.26
CA TYR A 138 13.82 3.42 27.94
C TYR A 138 13.37 4.57 27.06
N HIS A 139 12.51 4.30 26.10
CA HIS A 139 12.00 5.36 25.26
C HIS A 139 10.50 5.29 25.03
N LEU A 140 9.92 6.45 24.76
CA LEU A 140 8.57 6.64 24.26
C LEU A 140 8.64 7.56 23.04
N HIS A 141 7.89 7.25 21.99
CA HIS A 141 7.85 8.11 20.82
C HIS A 141 6.49 8.20 20.15
N VAL A 142 6.32 9.29 19.40
CA VAL A 142 5.19 9.49 18.49
C VAL A 142 5.76 9.79 17.11
N ARG A 143 5.30 9.06 16.10
CA ARG A 143 5.76 9.19 14.71
C ARG A 143 4.61 9.46 13.76
N LYS A 144 4.84 10.34 12.77
CA LYS A 144 3.91 10.63 11.69
C LYS A 144 4.58 10.54 10.34
N ALA A 145 4.01 9.72 9.45
CA ALA A 145 4.43 9.66 8.06
C ALA A 145 3.81 10.82 7.26
N TRP A 146 4.65 11.63 6.61
CA TRP A 146 4.24 12.72 5.72
C TRP A 146 4.21 12.29 4.26
N GLY A 147 4.92 11.23 3.96
CA GLY A 147 5.02 10.62 2.65
C GLY A 147 5.36 9.15 2.76
N TYR A 148 5.59 8.52 1.62
CA TYR A 148 5.95 7.11 1.55
C TYR A 148 7.39 6.85 2.01
N VAL A 149 8.25 7.85 1.93
CA VAL A 149 9.67 7.77 2.31
C VAL A 149 9.91 8.48 3.63
N PHE A 150 9.39 9.71 3.81
CA PHE A 150 9.72 10.56 4.94
C PHE A 150 8.65 10.54 6.02
N SER A 151 9.12 10.51 7.27
CA SER A 151 8.30 10.66 8.48
C SER A 151 9.06 11.47 9.53
N THR A 152 8.33 12.09 10.46
CA THR A 152 8.91 12.75 11.64
C THR A 152 8.53 11.98 12.88
N ARG A 153 9.43 12.01 13.87
CA ARG A 153 9.25 11.36 15.17
C ARG A 153 9.67 12.31 16.27
N LEU A 154 8.84 12.45 17.28
CA LEU A 154 9.21 13.03 18.56
C LEU A 154 9.46 11.86 19.51
N GLN A 155 10.66 11.80 20.10
CA GLN A 155 11.08 10.70 20.96
C GLN A 155 11.68 11.25 22.26
N TYR A 156 11.19 10.74 23.37
CA TYR A 156 11.78 10.92 24.69
C TYR A 156 12.53 9.65 25.09
N ILE A 157 13.74 9.81 25.61
CA ILE A 157 14.59 8.74 26.08
C ILE A 157 15.04 9.06 27.51
N TYR A 158 14.91 8.10 28.40
CA TYR A 158 15.56 8.09 29.71
C TYR A 158 16.60 6.99 29.71
N GLY A 159 17.84 7.32 30.07
CA GLY A 159 18.93 6.38 30.04
C GLY A 159 19.86 6.53 31.25
N THR A 160 20.42 5.41 31.67
CA THR A 160 21.47 5.37 32.70
C THR A 160 22.62 4.54 32.18
N ALA A 161 23.84 5.06 32.36
CA ALA A 161 25.08 4.34 32.05
C ALA A 161 26.00 4.34 33.26
N LYS A 162 26.82 3.31 33.37
CA LYS A 162 27.91 3.22 34.33
C LYS A 162 29.18 2.80 33.62
N GLY A 163 30.30 3.32 34.03
CA GLY A 163 31.59 2.90 33.52
C GLY A 163 32.63 2.82 34.59
N MET A 164 33.70 2.09 34.31
CA MET A 164 34.81 1.93 35.20
C MET A 164 36.08 1.66 34.40
N GLN A 165 37.09 2.51 34.63
CA GLN A 165 38.42 2.37 34.06
C GLN A 165 39.19 1.25 34.76
N TRP A 166 39.96 0.51 34.02
CA TRP A 166 40.85 -0.54 34.53
C TRP A 166 42.31 -0.09 34.64
N GLN A 167 42.63 1.04 34.02
CA GLN A 167 43.93 1.67 34.13
C GLN A 167 43.94 2.70 35.25
N GLU A 168 45.01 2.74 36.01
CA GLU A 168 45.21 3.77 37.04
C GLU A 168 45.53 5.13 36.42
N SER A 169 45.06 6.19 37.02
CA SER A 169 45.38 7.56 36.67
C SER A 169 45.83 8.35 37.87
N ARG A 170 46.85 9.22 37.68
CA ARG A 170 47.31 10.18 38.67
C ARG A 170 46.99 11.61 38.28
N ASN A 171 46.27 11.76 37.15
CA ASN A 171 46.00 13.05 36.53
C ASN A 171 44.62 13.61 36.88
N TYR A 172 44.28 13.66 38.16
CA TYR A 172 42.96 14.04 38.65
C TYR A 172 42.91 15.40 39.39
N ARG A 173 43.96 16.21 39.26
CA ARG A 173 44.14 17.48 40.00
C ARG A 173 42.98 18.46 39.85
N PHE A 174 42.44 18.60 38.65
CA PHE A 174 41.41 19.58 38.34
C PHE A 174 40.02 18.98 38.22
N ASN A 175 39.88 17.69 38.38
CA ASN A 175 38.58 17.05 38.38
C ASN A 175 37.85 17.31 39.70
N PRO A 176 36.66 17.91 39.68
CA PRO A 176 35.90 18.27 40.88
C PRO A 176 35.61 17.11 41.81
N ALA A 177 35.30 15.93 41.25
CA ALA A 177 34.95 14.72 42.01
C ALA A 177 36.13 14.18 42.84
N TRP A 178 37.37 14.46 42.42
CA TRP A 178 38.60 13.98 43.04
C TRP A 178 39.39 15.06 43.80
N LYS A 179 38.81 16.27 43.97
CA LYS A 179 39.47 17.42 44.55
C LYS A 179 40.02 17.15 45.94
N ASP A 180 39.24 16.50 46.78
CA ASP A 180 39.64 16.20 48.17
C ASP A 180 40.72 15.14 48.20
N PHE A 181 40.72 14.19 47.30
CA PHE A 181 41.80 13.24 47.09
C PHE A 181 43.11 13.94 46.78
N TYR A 182 43.08 14.89 45.88
CA TYR A 182 44.28 15.63 45.50
C TYR A 182 44.82 16.47 46.67
N GLN A 183 43.95 17.08 47.48
CA GLN A 183 44.37 17.88 48.65
C GLN A 183 45.03 17.05 49.76
N ALA A 184 44.62 15.79 49.88
CA ALA A 184 45.17 14.86 50.86
C ALA A 184 46.35 14.03 50.33
N ALA A 185 46.61 14.06 49.03
CA ALA A 185 47.60 13.22 48.37
C ALA A 185 49.04 13.70 48.66
N ILE A 186 49.92 12.75 48.80
CA ILE A 186 51.37 13.03 48.80
C ILE A 186 51.80 13.29 47.37
N LEU A 187 52.45 14.39 47.10
CA LEU A 187 52.91 14.78 45.77
C LEU A 187 54.33 14.32 45.51
N ASP A 188 54.60 13.85 44.33
CA ASP A 188 55.97 13.55 43.87
C ASP A 188 56.75 14.83 43.44
N ASN A 189 57.98 14.64 42.96
CA ASN A 189 58.84 15.77 42.52
C ASN A 189 58.27 16.51 41.27
N LEU A 190 57.25 15.98 40.63
CA LEU A 190 56.59 16.58 39.49
C LEU A 190 55.20 17.17 39.83
N ASN A 191 54.94 17.32 41.15
CA ASN A 191 53.61 17.73 41.67
C ASN A 191 52.45 16.82 41.23
N GLN A 192 52.72 15.52 41.01
CA GLN A 192 51.70 14.53 40.74
C GLN A 192 51.40 13.73 42.01
N PRO A 193 50.12 13.33 42.23
CA PRO A 193 49.78 12.47 43.36
C PRO A 193 50.49 11.12 43.26
N THR A 194 51.00 10.65 44.42
CA THR A 194 51.61 9.30 44.51
C THR A 194 50.54 8.19 44.45
N ASP A 195 49.33 8.52 44.95
CA ASP A 195 48.24 7.56 45.01
C ASP A 195 47.37 7.68 43.75
N PRO A 196 47.22 6.59 42.98
CA PRO A 196 46.42 6.59 41.78
C PRO A 196 44.92 6.45 42.10
N VAL A 197 44.09 6.95 41.19
CA VAL A 197 42.65 6.71 41.16
C VAL A 197 42.26 5.89 39.97
N PHE A 198 41.11 5.19 40.05
CA PHE A 198 40.47 4.52 38.94
C PHE A 198 39.21 5.26 38.60
N TYR A 199 39.17 5.87 37.41
CA TYR A 199 38.02 6.64 36.96
C TYR A 199 36.79 5.75 36.82
N ASN A 200 35.69 6.24 37.33
CA ASN A 200 34.39 5.58 37.25
C ASN A 200 33.32 6.65 37.09
N TYR A 201 32.17 6.25 36.59
CA TYR A 201 31.03 7.17 36.46
C TYR A 201 29.69 6.46 36.51
N ARG A 202 28.69 7.25 36.88
CA ARG A 202 27.27 6.97 36.69
C ARG A 202 26.64 8.17 35.99
N LEU A 203 26.20 7.97 34.72
CA LEU A 203 25.46 8.92 33.95
C LEU A 203 23.97 8.65 34.12
N GLU A 204 23.19 9.70 34.33
CA GLU A 204 21.74 9.69 34.24
C GLU A 204 21.31 10.79 33.25
N ALA A 205 20.54 10.41 32.21
CA ALA A 205 20.21 11.29 31.12
C ALA A 205 18.75 11.25 30.72
N HIS A 206 18.22 12.41 30.36
CA HIS A 206 16.92 12.60 29.73
C HIS A 206 17.12 13.27 28.38
N GLN A 207 16.55 12.72 27.35
CA GLN A 207 16.72 13.22 25.98
C GLN A 207 15.38 13.39 25.30
N LEU A 208 15.14 14.54 24.67
CA LEU A 208 13.97 14.79 23.84
C LEU A 208 14.42 15.12 22.42
N ASN A 209 14.11 14.28 21.45
CA ASN A 209 14.56 14.39 20.07
C ASN A 209 13.40 14.63 19.11
N LEU A 210 13.66 15.45 18.12
CA LEU A 210 12.85 15.55 16.92
C LEU A 210 13.65 14.95 15.75
N ASP A 211 13.20 13.78 15.28
CA ASP A 211 13.86 13.04 14.22
C ASP A 211 13.15 13.19 12.88
N MET A 212 13.92 13.27 11.81
CA MET A 212 13.49 13.04 10.45
C MET A 212 13.95 11.65 10.01
N ILE A 213 13.01 10.80 9.63
CA ILE A 213 13.23 9.40 9.28
C ILE A 213 12.97 9.18 7.80
N ALA A 214 13.90 8.50 7.13
CA ALA A 214 13.78 8.06 5.75
C ALA A 214 13.69 6.52 5.67
N SER A 215 12.60 6.01 5.12
CA SER A 215 12.42 4.57 4.87
C SER A 215 13.14 4.17 3.60
N LEU A 216 14.25 3.43 3.72
CA LEU A 216 15.20 3.16 2.64
C LEU A 216 14.62 2.25 1.56
N ASN A 217 13.83 1.24 1.93
CA ASN A 217 13.19 0.34 0.96
C ASN A 217 12.10 1.01 0.12
N ASN A 218 11.67 2.23 0.46
CA ASN A 218 10.66 2.96 -0.30
C ASN A 218 11.26 3.92 -1.34
N ILE A 219 12.57 4.09 -1.37
CA ILE A 219 13.21 5.06 -2.27
C ILE A 219 13.02 4.67 -3.74
N LYS A 220 13.11 3.39 -4.06
CA LYS A 220 12.98 2.90 -5.43
C LYS A 220 11.60 2.35 -5.79
N PHE A 221 10.75 2.05 -4.85
CA PHE A 221 9.36 1.54 -5.00
C PHE A 221 9.15 0.27 -5.85
N HIS A 222 10.18 -0.31 -6.43
CA HIS A 222 10.09 -1.37 -7.44
C HIS A 222 9.92 -2.79 -6.89
N LYS A 223 10.02 -2.97 -5.58
CA LYS A 223 9.89 -4.30 -4.95
C LYS A 223 8.53 -4.45 -4.26
N ALA A 224 8.02 -5.68 -4.29
CA ALA A 224 6.92 -6.05 -3.42
C ALA A 224 7.30 -5.79 -1.97
N LYS A 225 6.41 -5.19 -1.18
CA LYS A 225 6.66 -5.00 0.23
C LYS A 225 6.73 -6.33 0.95
N THR A 226 7.86 -6.54 1.58
CA THR A 226 8.01 -7.52 2.64
C THR A 226 7.47 -6.91 3.94
N GLY A 227 7.17 -7.67 4.95
CA GLY A 227 6.78 -7.15 6.27
C GLY A 227 7.91 -6.44 7.03
N ILE A 228 9.00 -6.07 6.37
CA ILE A 228 10.21 -5.48 6.95
C ILE A 228 10.45 -4.11 6.31
N SER A 229 10.73 -3.09 7.13
CA SER A 229 11.15 -1.75 6.71
C SER A 229 12.49 -1.40 7.34
N VAL A 230 13.48 -1.09 6.51
CA VAL A 230 14.77 -0.53 6.94
C VAL A 230 14.69 0.98 6.81
N TYR A 231 15.15 1.69 7.82
CA TYR A 231 15.14 3.15 7.83
C TYR A 231 16.41 3.73 8.44
N ALA A 232 16.72 4.94 8.04
CA ALA A 232 17.74 5.77 8.67
C ALA A 232 17.09 7.05 9.17
N PHE A 233 17.67 7.67 10.18
CA PHE A 233 17.18 8.92 10.71
C PHE A 233 18.31 9.83 11.14
N VAL A 234 17.99 11.11 11.15
CA VAL A 234 18.78 12.17 11.77
C VAL A 234 17.86 13.00 12.64
N GLY A 235 18.34 13.44 13.78
CA GLY A 235 17.56 14.16 14.75
C GLY A 235 18.35 15.25 15.44
N LEU A 236 17.61 16.19 15.98
CA LEU A 236 18.11 17.25 16.84
C LEU A 236 17.34 17.17 18.15
N GLY A 237 18.04 17.31 19.27
CA GLY A 237 17.41 17.15 20.57
C GLY A 237 17.99 18.00 21.67
N ALA A 238 17.22 18.07 22.74
CA ALA A 238 17.63 18.56 24.04
C ALA A 238 18.08 17.35 24.87
N TYR A 239 19.26 17.45 25.46
CA TYR A 239 19.90 16.41 26.25
C TYR A 239 20.18 16.96 27.63
N ALA A 240 19.54 16.43 28.65
CA ALA A 240 19.74 16.82 30.04
C ALA A 240 20.39 15.68 30.80
N TYR A 241 21.55 15.88 31.38
CA TYR A 241 22.28 14.82 32.03
C TYR A 241 22.96 15.29 33.32
N ASN A 242 23.33 14.33 34.16
CA ASN A 242 24.18 14.50 35.30
C ASN A 242 25.11 13.30 35.38
N THR A 243 26.40 13.56 35.52
CA THR A 243 27.42 12.52 35.67
C THR A 243 28.01 12.60 37.07
N ARG A 244 28.02 11.49 37.76
CA ARG A 244 28.52 11.34 39.10
C ARG A 244 29.62 10.30 39.16
N VAL A 245 30.50 10.45 40.13
CA VAL A 245 31.66 9.61 40.39
C VAL A 245 31.54 9.00 41.79
N ASP A 246 31.89 7.76 41.93
CA ASP A 246 32.05 7.06 43.20
C ASP A 246 33.50 7.24 43.65
N ALA A 247 33.73 8.22 44.52
CA ALA A 247 35.05 8.60 44.99
C ALA A 247 35.25 8.37 46.50
N ARG A 248 34.18 8.13 47.25
CA ARG A 248 34.19 7.96 48.70
C ARG A 248 33.45 6.72 49.15
N ASP A 249 33.91 6.15 50.27
CA ASP A 249 33.17 5.06 50.91
C ASP A 249 31.99 5.59 51.73
N LYS A 250 31.16 4.67 52.27
CA LYS A 250 29.99 5.00 53.11
C LYS A 250 30.30 5.81 54.36
N SER A 251 31.56 5.85 54.79
CA SER A 251 32.04 6.69 55.90
C SER A 251 32.42 8.10 55.45
N GLY A 252 32.37 8.38 54.16
CA GLY A 252 32.76 9.63 53.53
C GLY A 252 34.29 9.78 53.36
N GLN A 253 35.04 8.69 53.56
CA GLN A 253 36.48 8.69 53.33
C GLN A 253 36.83 8.31 51.90
N ALA A 254 37.93 8.81 51.44
CA ALA A 254 38.47 8.51 50.12
C ALA A 254 38.91 7.03 50.03
N TYR A 255 38.66 6.39 48.89
CA TYR A 255 39.08 5.01 48.66
C TYR A 255 40.60 4.86 48.59
N ASP A 256 41.15 3.88 49.29
CA ASP A 256 42.47 3.33 49.01
C ASP A 256 42.37 2.21 47.97
N PHE A 257 42.53 2.55 46.70
CA PHE A 257 42.42 1.61 45.60
C PHE A 257 43.46 0.48 45.64
N HIS A 258 44.63 0.75 46.20
CA HIS A 258 45.65 -0.28 46.41
C HIS A 258 45.19 -1.31 47.44
N GLN A 259 44.61 -0.83 48.55
CA GLN A 259 44.05 -1.72 49.59
C GLN A 259 42.86 -2.52 49.04
N ILE A 260 41.97 -1.91 48.28
CA ILE A 260 40.83 -2.59 47.63
C ILE A 260 41.31 -3.73 46.73
N LEU A 261 42.26 -3.47 45.84
CA LEU A 261 42.80 -4.49 44.95
C LEU A 261 43.48 -5.62 45.70
N ARG A 262 44.28 -5.28 46.75
CA ARG A 262 44.90 -6.33 47.61
C ARG A 262 43.90 -7.19 48.35
N THR A 263 42.81 -6.61 48.83
CA THR A 263 41.79 -7.33 49.60
C THR A 263 40.95 -8.24 48.72
N GLN A 264 40.61 -7.75 47.51
CA GLN A 264 39.73 -8.49 46.57
C GLN A 264 40.49 -9.54 45.71
N SER A 265 41.78 -9.34 45.50
CA SER A 265 42.66 -10.23 44.72
C SER A 265 44.06 -10.33 45.36
N PRO A 266 44.20 -10.99 46.51
CA PRO A 266 45.41 -10.98 47.31
C PRO A 266 46.66 -11.53 46.59
N SER A 267 46.48 -12.57 45.76
CA SER A 267 47.61 -13.24 45.09
C SER A 267 48.10 -12.49 43.85
N ASP A 268 47.25 -11.71 43.21
CA ASP A 268 47.54 -11.15 41.89
C ASP A 268 47.43 -9.61 41.81
N SER A 269 47.07 -8.95 42.95
CA SER A 269 46.82 -7.51 42.96
C SER A 269 48.00 -6.67 42.44
N PHE A 270 49.21 -7.06 42.76
CA PHE A 270 50.43 -6.37 42.31
C PHE A 270 50.65 -6.56 40.79
N TYR A 271 50.38 -7.76 40.28
CA TYR A 271 50.46 -8.06 38.84
C TYR A 271 49.34 -7.38 38.05
N LEU A 272 48.13 -7.34 38.56
CA LEU A 272 47.00 -6.68 37.96
C LEU A 272 47.27 -5.19 37.68
N VAL A 273 47.75 -4.48 38.70
CA VAL A 273 48.02 -3.06 38.59
C VAL A 273 49.31 -2.77 37.81
N ARG A 274 50.38 -3.54 38.06
CA ARG A 274 51.71 -3.28 37.45
C ARG A 274 51.73 -3.56 35.95
N ASN A 275 51.03 -4.62 35.51
CA ASN A 275 51.08 -5.00 34.10
C ASN A 275 49.93 -4.38 33.27
N GLN A 276 48.87 -3.91 33.90
CA GLN A 276 47.71 -3.19 33.30
C GLN A 276 47.43 -3.56 31.82
N ILE A 277 47.62 -4.84 31.53
CA ILE A 277 47.38 -5.36 30.17
C ILE A 277 45.89 -5.57 29.94
N HIS A 278 45.47 -5.36 28.73
CA HIS A 278 44.06 -5.49 28.34
C HIS A 278 43.43 -6.84 28.72
N GLU A 279 44.22 -7.89 28.83
CA GLU A 279 43.76 -9.21 29.26
C GLU A 279 43.22 -9.23 30.68
N ASN A 280 43.79 -8.41 31.59
CA ASN A 280 43.43 -8.35 33.00
C ASN A 280 42.31 -7.31 33.30
N HIS A 281 41.87 -6.55 32.32
CA HIS A 281 40.94 -5.42 32.54
C HIS A 281 39.66 -5.80 33.28
N ARG A 282 39.10 -6.96 32.97
CA ARG A 282 37.85 -7.44 33.62
C ARG A 282 38.03 -7.83 35.07
N ASP A 283 39.15 -8.38 35.40
CA ASP A 283 39.44 -8.80 36.76
C ASP A 283 39.76 -7.60 37.68
N ILE A 284 40.46 -6.60 37.15
CA ILE A 284 40.65 -5.30 37.81
C ILE A 284 39.28 -4.62 38.05
N GLN A 285 38.45 -4.51 37.02
CA GLN A 285 37.11 -3.92 37.13
C GLN A 285 36.22 -4.65 38.15
N LYS A 286 36.23 -5.99 38.19
CA LYS A 286 35.50 -6.77 39.19
C LYS A 286 36.01 -6.56 40.61
N ALA A 287 37.29 -6.53 40.79
CA ALA A 287 37.93 -6.27 42.10
C ALA A 287 37.56 -4.88 42.63
N LEU A 288 37.65 -3.86 41.79
CA LEU A 288 37.21 -2.52 42.13
C LEU A 288 35.73 -2.44 42.50
N GLN A 289 34.84 -3.02 41.66
CA GLN A 289 33.39 -3.07 41.94
C GLN A 289 33.06 -3.86 43.22
N ALA A 290 33.87 -4.84 43.60
CA ALA A 290 33.66 -5.61 44.81
C ALA A 290 34.07 -4.81 46.07
N GLY A 291 35.07 -3.97 45.98
CA GLY A 291 35.59 -3.18 47.09
C GLY A 291 34.95 -1.80 47.25
N MET A 292 34.36 -1.26 46.19
CA MET A 292 33.64 0.02 46.20
C MET A 292 32.15 -0.21 46.54
N ASP A 293 31.50 0.81 47.12
CA ASP A 293 30.08 0.72 47.50
C ASP A 293 29.10 1.01 46.35
N GLY A 294 29.52 1.70 45.31
CA GLY A 294 28.76 1.97 44.08
C GLY A 294 27.74 3.09 44.20
N GLU A 295 27.83 3.96 45.21
CA GLU A 295 26.86 5.03 45.49
C GLU A 295 26.99 6.25 44.58
N HIS A 296 28.14 6.56 43.98
CA HIS A 296 28.38 7.67 43.03
C HIS A 296 27.89 9.02 43.60
N GLU A 297 28.44 9.48 44.66
CA GLU A 297 27.96 10.64 45.43
C GLU A 297 28.60 11.97 44.98
N GLN A 298 29.71 11.96 44.25
CA GLN A 298 30.42 13.15 43.83
C GLN A 298 30.02 13.57 42.40
N ASP A 299 29.69 14.87 42.24
CA ASP A 299 29.45 15.43 40.92
C ASP A 299 30.76 15.61 40.14
N ALA A 300 30.74 15.22 38.86
CA ALA A 300 31.86 15.46 37.95
C ALA A 300 31.85 16.85 37.32
N GLU A 301 30.77 17.62 37.47
CA GLU A 301 30.61 18.96 36.88
C GLU A 301 31.44 20.01 37.62
N ASN A 302 32.09 20.90 36.87
CA ASN A 302 32.81 22.04 37.38
C ASN A 302 31.97 23.34 37.29
N GLU A 303 32.56 24.48 37.76
CA GLU A 303 31.87 25.77 37.72
C GLU A 303 31.48 26.24 36.30
N ARG A 304 32.22 25.82 35.27
CA ARG A 304 31.91 26.14 33.89
C ARG A 304 30.62 25.42 33.45
N ASP A 305 30.44 24.18 33.86
CA ASP A 305 29.27 23.40 33.54
C ASP A 305 28.01 23.90 34.22
N ARG A 306 28.17 24.31 35.49
CA ARG A 306 27.11 24.93 36.29
C ARG A 306 26.61 26.26 35.75
N ARG A 307 27.29 26.89 34.79
CA ARG A 307 26.80 28.06 34.03
C ARG A 307 25.81 27.69 32.93
N ARG A 308 25.70 26.44 32.59
CA ARG A 308 24.70 25.94 31.60
C ARG A 308 23.32 25.88 32.25
N PRO A 309 22.22 25.98 31.46
CA PRO A 309 20.88 25.81 32.01
C PRO A 309 20.73 24.44 32.67
N GLU A 310 20.22 24.42 33.88
CA GLU A 310 19.91 23.19 34.61
C GLU A 310 18.40 22.94 34.60
N ILE A 311 18.02 21.67 34.39
CA ILE A 311 16.61 21.19 34.45
C ILE A 311 16.55 19.90 35.27
N PHE A 312 15.39 19.51 35.75
CA PHE A 312 15.15 18.26 36.46
C PHE A 312 16.09 17.99 37.64
N ASN A 313 16.28 18.95 38.58
CA ASN A 313 17.16 18.83 39.71
C ASN A 313 18.65 18.55 39.34
N ASN A 314 19.38 19.56 39.00
CA ASN A 314 20.82 19.52 38.69
C ASN A 314 21.22 18.72 37.45
N LYS A 315 20.39 18.64 36.43
CA LYS A 315 20.81 18.07 35.14
C LYS A 315 21.18 19.18 34.16
N THR A 316 22.39 19.16 33.68
CA THR A 316 22.89 20.10 32.68
C THR A 316 22.22 19.89 31.33
N LEU A 317 21.59 20.93 30.81
CA LEU A 317 20.91 20.91 29.53
C LEU A 317 21.86 21.28 28.39
N GLN A 318 21.89 20.42 27.37
CA GLN A 318 22.67 20.66 26.16
C GLN A 318 21.84 20.36 24.89
N PHE A 319 22.32 20.91 23.79
CA PHE A 319 21.87 20.54 22.47
C PHE A 319 22.64 19.30 21.98
N ALA A 320 21.92 18.30 21.45
CA ALA A 320 22.54 17.07 21.01
C ALA A 320 21.97 16.62 19.66
N PRO A 321 22.76 16.73 18.59
CA PRO A 321 22.44 16.03 17.35
C PRO A 321 22.52 14.53 17.55
N SER A 322 21.66 13.80 16.83
CA SER A 322 21.62 12.36 16.87
C SER A 322 21.33 11.77 15.49
N GLY A 323 21.70 10.54 15.29
CA GLY A 323 21.42 9.82 14.08
C GLY A 323 21.48 8.31 14.30
N GLY A 324 20.95 7.57 13.34
CA GLY A 324 20.99 6.12 13.47
C GLY A 324 20.26 5.39 12.35
N ILE A 325 20.20 4.09 12.54
CA ILE A 325 19.53 3.17 11.62
C ILE A 325 18.60 2.25 12.41
N GLY A 326 17.57 1.78 11.74
CA GLY A 326 16.65 0.83 12.36
C GLY A 326 16.01 -0.10 11.35
N VAL A 327 15.54 -1.20 11.88
CA VAL A 327 14.74 -2.19 11.17
C VAL A 327 13.41 -2.33 11.90
N GLN A 328 12.33 -2.24 11.15
CA GLN A 328 10.98 -2.39 11.66
C GLN A 328 10.32 -3.58 11.00
N ILE A 329 9.74 -4.48 11.80
CA ILE A 329 9.07 -5.70 11.37
C ILE A 329 7.57 -5.52 11.63
N ARG A 330 6.77 -5.69 10.59
CA ARG A 330 5.31 -5.61 10.68
C ARG A 330 4.74 -6.93 11.22
N LEU A 331 4.24 -6.91 12.43
CA LEU A 331 3.54 -8.05 13.04
C LEU A 331 2.07 -8.09 12.64
N SER A 332 1.45 -6.91 12.55
CA SER A 332 0.07 -6.73 12.10
C SER A 332 -0.13 -5.33 11.51
N GLN A 333 -1.33 -5.01 11.03
CA GLN A 333 -1.66 -3.64 10.60
C GLN A 333 -1.54 -2.60 11.73
N ARG A 334 -1.60 -3.03 12.99
CA ARG A 334 -1.56 -2.14 14.16
C ARG A 334 -0.30 -2.26 14.98
N ILE A 335 0.47 -3.32 14.85
CA ILE A 335 1.60 -3.61 15.74
C ILE A 335 2.83 -3.87 14.90
N ASN A 336 3.90 -3.17 15.22
CA ASN A 336 5.22 -3.32 14.61
C ASN A 336 6.28 -3.49 15.70
N LEU A 337 7.28 -4.29 15.43
CA LEU A 337 8.48 -4.45 16.25
C LEU A 337 9.61 -3.66 15.60
N SER A 338 10.39 -2.91 16.37
CA SER A 338 11.56 -2.18 15.85
C SER A 338 12.82 -2.56 16.61
N ILE A 339 13.93 -2.63 15.89
CA ILE A 339 15.29 -2.68 16.45
C ILE A 339 16.01 -1.46 15.88
N GLU A 340 16.58 -0.64 16.76
CA GLU A 340 17.19 0.62 16.37
C GLU A 340 18.52 0.80 17.10
N ASP A 341 19.51 1.32 16.38
CA ASP A 341 20.76 1.81 16.94
C ASP A 341 20.84 3.33 16.72
N ARG A 342 20.95 4.07 17.82
CA ARG A 342 21.02 5.53 17.87
C ARG A 342 22.34 5.97 18.48
N VAL A 343 23.01 6.86 17.80
CA VAL A 343 24.16 7.59 18.32
C VAL A 343 23.75 9.04 18.58
N THR A 344 24.02 9.52 19.78
CA THR A 344 23.78 10.91 20.22
C THR A 344 25.08 11.55 20.62
N MET A 345 25.35 12.74 20.09
CA MET A 345 26.56 13.50 20.34
C MET A 345 26.19 14.84 20.98
N PRO A 346 26.28 15.01 22.30
CA PRO A 346 26.13 16.31 22.92
C PRO A 346 27.16 17.29 22.36
N TRP A 347 26.76 18.53 22.16
CA TRP A 347 27.59 19.50 21.50
C TRP A 347 28.68 19.98 22.46
N ASP A 348 29.95 19.84 22.05
CA ASP A 348 31.12 20.30 22.80
C ASP A 348 31.19 19.75 24.23
N ASP A 349 31.06 18.43 24.36
CA ASP A 349 31.05 17.75 25.66
C ASP A 349 31.89 16.48 25.67
N ASP A 350 32.83 16.47 26.64
CA ASP A 350 33.68 15.34 26.97
C ASP A 350 33.48 14.87 28.45
N LEU A 351 32.32 15.20 29.06
CA LEU A 351 32.04 14.92 30.49
C LEU A 351 31.12 13.72 30.71
N LEU A 352 30.54 13.14 29.68
CA LEU A 352 29.56 12.06 29.86
C LEU A 352 30.10 10.86 30.63
N ASP A 353 31.41 10.63 30.55
CA ASP A 353 32.13 9.57 31.27
C ASP A 353 32.75 10.04 32.57
N GLY A 354 32.45 11.26 33.01
CA GLY A 354 32.94 11.85 34.26
C GLY A 354 34.33 12.46 34.22
N GLN A 355 34.93 12.59 33.03
CA GLN A 355 36.27 13.08 32.81
C GLN A 355 36.29 14.17 31.73
N ARG A 356 37.30 15.06 31.80
CA ARG A 356 37.55 16.08 30.78
C ARG A 356 39.00 16.17 30.40
N TRP A 357 39.26 16.32 29.12
CA TRP A 357 40.58 16.60 28.59
C TRP A 357 41.18 17.89 29.21
N SER A 358 40.39 18.94 29.37
CA SER A 358 40.82 20.23 29.91
C SER A 358 41.25 20.17 31.38
N GLU A 359 40.93 19.12 32.09
CA GLU A 359 41.28 18.90 33.50
C GLU A 359 42.60 18.14 33.68
N GLN A 360 43.22 17.72 32.59
CA GLN A 360 44.53 17.07 32.61
C GLN A 360 45.66 18.08 32.86
N VAL A 361 46.68 17.63 33.58
CA VAL A 361 47.90 18.39 33.79
C VAL A 361 48.98 17.98 32.79
N PHE A 362 49.20 16.70 32.57
CA PHE A 362 50.12 16.12 31.56
C PHE A 362 49.73 14.71 31.21
N GLY A 363 50.04 14.32 29.96
CA GLY A 363 49.73 13.07 29.31
C GLY A 363 49.27 11.91 30.17
N SER A 364 47.95 11.76 30.29
CA SER A 364 47.32 10.56 30.84
C SER A 364 47.14 9.51 29.73
N PRO A 365 47.50 8.27 29.98
CA PRO A 365 47.20 7.20 28.99
C PRO A 365 45.72 6.91 28.87
N VAL A 366 44.89 7.52 29.74
CA VAL A 366 43.47 7.24 29.89
C VAL A 366 42.59 8.24 29.14
N GLN A 367 43.00 9.52 29.09
CA GLN A 367 42.17 10.61 28.61
C GLN A 367 42.57 11.09 27.21
N THR A 368 41.57 11.36 26.37
CA THR A 368 41.72 11.89 25.03
C THR A 368 40.99 13.23 24.88
N ASN A 369 41.27 13.98 23.80
CA ASN A 369 40.57 15.24 23.50
C ASN A 369 39.32 15.03 22.61
N GLN A 370 38.77 13.86 22.57
CA GLN A 370 37.60 13.53 21.76
C GLN A 370 36.33 13.68 22.60
N ASN A 371 35.31 14.28 22.02
CA ASN A 371 34.01 14.37 22.67
C ASN A 371 33.40 12.99 22.88
N ASP A 372 32.69 12.81 23.96
CA ASP A 372 31.96 11.63 24.29
C ASP A 372 30.68 11.54 23.46
N PHE A 373 30.23 10.33 23.23
CA PHE A 373 28.94 10.10 22.61
C PHE A 373 28.18 8.94 23.27
N VAL A 374 26.85 8.98 23.14
CA VAL A 374 25.97 7.94 23.66
C VAL A 374 25.56 7.04 22.51
N ASN A 375 25.64 5.74 22.74
CA ASN A 375 25.08 4.72 21.88
C ASN A 375 23.90 4.05 22.59
N TYR A 376 22.74 4.02 21.91
CA TYR A 376 21.50 3.43 22.40
C TYR A 376 20.96 2.40 21.43
N VAL A 377 21.22 1.13 21.70
CA VAL A 377 20.67 -0.01 20.94
C VAL A 377 19.40 -0.49 21.63
N ASN A 378 18.27 -0.41 20.95
CA ASN A 378 16.98 -0.66 21.57
C ASN A 378 16.06 -1.59 20.76
N LEU A 379 15.14 -2.20 21.48
CA LEU A 379 14.02 -2.96 20.97
C LEU A 379 12.73 -2.20 21.32
N GLY A 380 11.91 -1.90 20.34
CA GLY A 380 10.67 -1.14 20.50
C GLY A 380 9.44 -1.87 19.99
N LEU A 381 8.34 -1.69 20.69
CA LEU A 381 7.01 -2.11 20.24
C LEU A 381 6.17 -0.89 19.87
N ASN A 382 5.66 -0.86 18.65
CA ASN A 382 5.01 0.29 18.05
C ASN A 382 3.57 -0.02 17.69
N PHE A 383 2.65 0.92 17.95
CA PHE A 383 1.22 0.81 17.72
C PHE A 383 0.74 1.87 16.74
N ASN A 384 0.08 1.45 15.68
CA ASN A 384 -0.55 2.34 14.71
C ASN A 384 -1.94 2.76 15.20
N LEU A 385 -2.10 4.04 15.54
CA LEU A 385 -3.33 4.62 16.07
C LEU A 385 -4.09 5.40 15.00
N GLY A 386 -5.34 5.01 14.78
CA GLY A 386 -6.22 5.69 13.82
C GLY A 386 -7.51 4.92 13.57
N ASN A 387 -8.46 5.58 12.95
CA ASN A 387 -9.74 4.99 12.57
C ASN A 387 -9.59 4.24 11.24
N LYS A 388 -9.78 2.92 11.25
CA LYS A 388 -9.66 2.06 10.05
C LYS A 388 -10.58 2.44 8.89
N ARG A 389 -11.72 3.11 9.16
CA ARG A 389 -12.66 3.56 8.12
C ARG A 389 -12.22 4.86 7.43
N LYS A 390 -11.30 5.62 8.03
CA LYS A 390 -10.88 6.94 7.53
C LYS A 390 -9.38 7.05 7.28
N SER A 391 -8.58 6.11 7.77
CA SER A 391 -7.12 6.15 7.70
C SER A 391 -6.57 4.76 7.45
N ILE A 392 -5.61 4.69 6.56
CA ILE A 392 -4.81 3.50 6.32
C ILE A 392 -3.63 3.44 7.29
N GLU A 393 -2.89 2.35 7.30
CA GLU A 393 -1.62 2.24 8.02
C GLU A 393 -0.63 3.35 7.63
N PRO A 394 0.45 3.58 8.40
CA PRO A 394 1.44 4.59 8.06
C PRO A 394 1.99 4.42 6.64
N LEU A 395 2.16 5.56 5.93
CA LEU A 395 2.49 5.56 4.49
C LEU A 395 3.80 4.84 4.14
N TYR A 396 4.75 4.73 5.07
CA TYR A 396 5.99 3.99 4.81
C TYR A 396 5.78 2.47 4.70
N TRP A 397 4.61 1.95 5.07
CA TRP A 397 4.18 0.58 4.78
C TRP A 397 3.47 0.44 3.43
N VAL A 398 3.16 1.54 2.77
CA VAL A 398 2.41 1.60 1.50
C VAL A 398 3.36 1.83 0.33
N ASN A 399 3.23 1.03 -0.72
CA ASN A 399 3.93 1.28 -1.98
C ASN A 399 2.99 2.01 -2.95
N PRO A 400 3.28 3.26 -3.36
CA PRO A 400 2.42 4.02 -4.26
C PRO A 400 2.30 3.41 -5.66
N LEU A 401 3.23 2.56 -6.07
CA LEU A 401 3.20 1.87 -7.37
C LEU A 401 2.33 0.61 -7.36
N ASP A 402 1.92 0.09 -6.20
CA ASP A 402 1.05 -1.09 -6.13
C ASP A 402 -0.26 -0.86 -6.88
N HIS A 403 -0.80 0.38 -6.86
CA HIS A 403 -1.97 0.75 -7.65
C HIS A 403 -1.69 0.58 -9.15
N ALA A 404 -0.59 1.12 -9.67
CA ALA A 404 -0.25 1.03 -11.09
C ALA A 404 -0.03 -0.44 -11.52
N TYR A 405 0.67 -1.23 -10.71
CA TYR A 405 0.86 -2.66 -11.01
C TYR A 405 -0.44 -3.46 -10.99
N ASN A 406 -1.36 -3.14 -10.10
CA ASN A 406 -2.66 -3.78 -10.07
C ASN A 406 -3.51 -3.42 -11.28
N GLU A 407 -3.54 -2.14 -11.69
CA GLU A 407 -4.27 -1.70 -12.88
C GLU A 407 -3.68 -2.33 -14.17
N LEU A 408 -2.35 -2.53 -14.22
CA LEU A 408 -1.72 -3.25 -15.32
C LEU A 408 -2.08 -4.74 -15.34
N SER A 409 -2.15 -5.36 -14.17
CA SER A 409 -2.46 -6.80 -14.06
C SER A 409 -3.96 -7.08 -14.17
N TYR A 410 -4.79 -6.14 -13.72
CA TYR A 410 -6.25 -6.24 -13.71
C TYR A 410 -6.87 -4.87 -14.02
N PRO A 411 -6.98 -4.49 -15.30
CA PRO A 411 -7.41 -3.15 -15.73
C PRO A 411 -8.91 -2.93 -15.50
N ARG A 412 -9.30 -2.64 -14.28
CA ARG A 412 -10.71 -2.37 -13.92
C ARG A 412 -11.12 -0.93 -14.05
N HIS A 413 -10.17 -0.03 -13.78
CA HIS A 413 -10.39 1.41 -13.71
C HIS A 413 -9.67 2.14 -14.85
N MET A 414 -8.93 1.39 -15.66
CA MET A 414 -8.26 1.92 -16.82
C MET A 414 -9.32 2.04 -17.94
N GLN A 415 -9.63 3.26 -18.33
CA GLN A 415 -10.28 3.49 -19.61
C GLN A 415 -9.23 3.25 -20.70
N LEU A 416 -9.34 2.13 -21.37
CA LEU A 416 -8.64 1.96 -22.63
C LEU A 416 -9.32 2.85 -23.64
N PRO A 417 -8.59 3.59 -24.48
CA PRO A 417 -9.19 4.26 -25.61
C PRO A 417 -9.91 3.20 -26.45
N ASP A 418 -11.15 3.47 -26.82
CA ASP A 418 -11.86 2.62 -27.77
C ASP A 418 -10.99 2.54 -29.03
N PRO A 419 -10.65 1.32 -29.51
CA PRO A 419 -9.89 1.20 -30.74
C PRO A 419 -10.73 1.79 -31.88
N ILE A 420 -10.33 2.92 -32.38
CA ILE A 420 -10.87 3.47 -33.61
C ILE A 420 -10.29 2.63 -34.74
N LEU A 421 -11.04 1.63 -35.16
CA LEU A 421 -10.67 0.84 -36.32
C LEU A 421 -11.12 1.62 -37.56
N PRO A 422 -10.25 1.83 -38.56
CA PRO A 422 -10.63 2.51 -39.78
C PRO A 422 -11.72 1.71 -40.51
N ASP A 423 -12.72 2.40 -41.01
CA ASP A 423 -13.82 1.96 -41.86
C ASP A 423 -13.87 2.98 -42.99
N SER A 424 -13.29 2.61 -44.14
CA SER A 424 -12.98 3.57 -45.24
C SER A 424 -14.20 3.90 -46.08
N ASP A 425 -15.18 3.04 -46.16
CA ASP A 425 -16.43 3.21 -46.95
C ASP A 425 -17.67 3.48 -46.08
N GLY A 426 -17.56 3.27 -44.77
CA GLY A 426 -18.61 3.62 -43.80
C GLY A 426 -19.79 2.63 -43.82
N ASP A 427 -19.56 1.40 -44.20
CA ASP A 427 -20.56 0.36 -44.23
C ASP A 427 -20.82 -0.31 -42.86
N GLY A 428 -19.97 -0.01 -41.87
CA GLY A 428 -20.04 -0.54 -40.50
C GLY A 428 -19.12 -1.71 -40.23
N ILE A 429 -18.36 -2.19 -41.21
CA ILE A 429 -17.34 -3.22 -41.08
C ILE A 429 -15.97 -2.54 -41.26
N THR A 430 -15.03 -2.87 -40.40
CA THR A 430 -13.70 -2.25 -40.43
C THR A 430 -12.86 -2.80 -41.59
N ASP A 431 -11.99 -1.97 -42.18
CA ASP A 431 -11.12 -2.32 -43.31
C ASP A 431 -10.37 -3.64 -43.14
N GLN A 432 -10.08 -4.03 -41.90
CA GLN A 432 -9.39 -5.29 -41.61
C GLN A 432 -10.23 -6.54 -41.88
N PHE A 433 -11.54 -6.43 -41.74
CA PHE A 433 -12.49 -7.53 -41.90
C PHE A 433 -13.34 -7.37 -43.16
N ASP A 434 -13.26 -6.22 -43.82
CA ASP A 434 -13.98 -5.92 -45.03
C ASP A 434 -13.34 -6.61 -46.26
N LYS A 435 -14.16 -7.39 -46.97
CA LYS A 435 -13.78 -8.06 -48.23
C LYS A 435 -14.29 -7.35 -49.45
N CYS A 436 -15.23 -6.43 -49.28
CA CYS A 436 -15.90 -5.70 -50.35
C CYS A 436 -15.70 -4.19 -50.21
N PRO A 437 -14.43 -3.69 -50.24
CA PRO A 437 -14.17 -2.27 -50.05
C PRO A 437 -14.86 -1.41 -51.10
N GLY A 438 -15.60 -0.41 -50.66
CA GLY A 438 -16.35 0.50 -51.48
C GLY A 438 -17.85 0.22 -51.52
N THR A 439 -18.37 -0.52 -50.56
CA THR A 439 -19.82 -0.68 -50.37
C THR A 439 -20.43 0.67 -49.94
N PRO A 440 -21.48 1.15 -50.60
CA PRO A 440 -22.07 2.45 -50.27
C PRO A 440 -22.61 2.48 -48.83
N ALA A 441 -22.34 3.55 -48.10
CA ALA A 441 -22.82 3.71 -46.74
C ALA A 441 -24.37 3.58 -46.66
N GLY A 442 -24.85 2.74 -45.77
CA GLY A 442 -26.29 2.47 -45.56
C GLY A 442 -26.86 1.28 -46.33
N VAL A 443 -26.06 0.63 -47.17
CA VAL A 443 -26.41 -0.68 -47.74
C VAL A 443 -26.25 -1.72 -46.63
N ALA A 444 -27.19 -2.66 -46.53
CA ALA A 444 -27.09 -3.76 -45.59
C ALA A 444 -25.98 -4.72 -46.04
N VAL A 445 -25.02 -4.98 -45.17
CA VAL A 445 -23.85 -5.84 -45.46
C VAL A 445 -23.81 -7.07 -44.55
N ASP A 446 -23.10 -8.08 -44.99
CA ASP A 446 -22.78 -9.26 -44.20
C ASP A 446 -21.62 -8.97 -43.19
N SER A 447 -21.17 -9.97 -42.46
CA SER A 447 -20.06 -9.87 -41.52
C SER A 447 -18.68 -9.60 -42.14
N HIS A 448 -18.63 -9.50 -43.48
CA HIS A 448 -17.42 -9.28 -44.26
C HIS A 448 -17.51 -7.99 -45.12
N GLY A 449 -18.47 -7.11 -44.86
CA GLY A 449 -18.62 -5.85 -45.61
C GLY A 449 -19.22 -6.03 -47.02
N CYS A 450 -19.63 -7.20 -47.39
CA CYS A 450 -20.25 -7.41 -48.69
C CYS A 450 -21.78 -7.20 -48.66
N PRO A 451 -22.35 -6.51 -49.64
CA PRO A 451 -23.80 -6.33 -49.74
C PRO A 451 -24.56 -7.67 -49.58
N LEU A 452 -25.63 -7.65 -48.78
CA LEU A 452 -26.44 -8.83 -48.59
C LEU A 452 -27.11 -9.20 -49.91
N ASP A 453 -27.15 -10.51 -50.20
CA ASP A 453 -27.90 -11.16 -51.25
C ASP A 453 -28.72 -12.25 -50.56
N THR A 454 -30.00 -11.97 -50.27
CA THR A 454 -30.83 -12.77 -49.37
C THR A 454 -31.22 -14.13 -49.96
N ASP A 455 -31.35 -14.23 -51.27
CA ASP A 455 -31.76 -15.47 -51.98
C ASP A 455 -30.63 -16.10 -52.80
N GLY A 456 -29.50 -15.42 -52.93
CA GLY A 456 -28.29 -15.95 -53.59
C GLY A 456 -28.44 -16.00 -55.11
N ASP A 457 -29.24 -15.11 -55.69
CA ASP A 457 -29.46 -15.06 -57.14
C ASP A 457 -28.40 -14.25 -57.90
N GLY A 458 -27.48 -13.57 -57.13
CA GLY A 458 -26.36 -12.78 -57.66
C GLY A 458 -26.65 -11.30 -57.78
N VAL A 459 -27.83 -10.82 -57.40
CA VAL A 459 -28.18 -9.41 -57.34
C VAL A 459 -28.34 -8.99 -55.88
N PRO A 460 -27.55 -8.05 -55.38
CA PRO A 460 -27.65 -7.59 -54.00
C PRO A 460 -29.01 -6.98 -53.67
N ASP A 461 -29.45 -7.17 -52.41
CA ASP A 461 -30.75 -6.74 -51.86
C ASP A 461 -31.06 -5.25 -52.11
N ASP A 462 -30.04 -4.38 -52.19
CA ASP A 462 -30.19 -2.93 -52.46
C ASP A 462 -30.61 -2.61 -53.89
N ARG A 463 -30.39 -3.55 -54.84
CA ARG A 463 -30.73 -3.43 -56.26
C ARG A 463 -31.75 -4.43 -56.69
N ASP A 464 -32.05 -5.41 -55.84
CA ASP A 464 -32.95 -6.48 -56.14
C ASP A 464 -34.42 -6.05 -55.96
N LYS A 465 -35.20 -6.14 -57.06
CA LYS A 465 -36.64 -5.88 -57.04
C LYS A 465 -37.47 -7.07 -56.56
N GLN A 466 -36.85 -8.25 -56.52
CA GLN A 466 -37.55 -9.51 -56.08
C GLN A 466 -36.67 -10.20 -55.02
N LEU A 467 -36.60 -9.69 -53.84
CA LEU A 467 -35.75 -10.12 -52.69
C LEU A 467 -35.80 -11.64 -52.38
N ILE A 468 -36.70 -12.38 -52.96
CA ILE A 468 -36.79 -13.86 -52.85
C ILE A 468 -37.23 -14.41 -54.21
N THR A 469 -36.25 -14.78 -55.00
CA THR A 469 -36.50 -15.43 -56.29
C THR A 469 -36.41 -16.96 -56.15
N PRO A 470 -37.49 -17.69 -56.44
CA PRO A 470 -37.44 -19.16 -56.42
C PRO A 470 -36.35 -19.69 -57.34
N THR A 471 -35.65 -20.73 -56.90
CA THR A 471 -34.53 -21.34 -57.66
C THR A 471 -34.90 -21.82 -59.06
N GLU A 472 -36.16 -22.19 -59.22
CA GLU A 472 -36.74 -22.57 -60.52
C GLU A 472 -36.99 -21.42 -61.50
N CYS A 473 -36.89 -20.17 -60.98
CA CYS A 473 -37.07 -18.95 -61.76
C CYS A 473 -35.75 -18.34 -62.21
N GLN A 474 -34.66 -18.95 -61.85
CA GLN A 474 -33.29 -18.50 -62.24
C GLN A 474 -32.97 -18.97 -63.69
N PRO A 475 -32.15 -18.21 -64.44
CA PRO A 475 -31.43 -17.02 -64.07
C PRO A 475 -32.32 -15.75 -64.02
N VAL A 476 -31.94 -14.82 -63.13
CA VAL A 476 -32.65 -13.55 -62.97
C VAL A 476 -32.16 -12.51 -63.98
N ASP A 477 -32.93 -11.43 -64.14
CA ASP A 477 -32.47 -10.24 -64.90
C ASP A 477 -31.57 -9.31 -64.09
N ALA A 478 -31.16 -8.19 -64.63
CA ALA A 478 -30.26 -7.22 -63.97
C ALA A 478 -30.90 -6.56 -62.71
N ASP A 479 -32.19 -6.69 -62.53
CA ASP A 479 -32.98 -6.15 -61.44
C ASP A 479 -33.38 -7.26 -60.41
N GLY A 480 -32.79 -8.46 -60.48
CA GLY A 480 -33.07 -9.59 -59.60
C GLY A 480 -34.43 -10.30 -59.85
N VAL A 481 -35.11 -10.00 -60.93
CA VAL A 481 -36.42 -10.57 -61.20
C VAL A 481 -36.28 -11.85 -62.00
N GLY A 482 -36.74 -12.96 -61.41
CA GLY A 482 -36.72 -14.29 -62.01
C GLY A 482 -37.86 -14.54 -62.98
N LYS A 483 -37.58 -15.24 -64.08
CA LYS A 483 -38.60 -15.65 -65.06
C LYS A 483 -38.93 -17.10 -64.81
N CYS A 484 -39.97 -17.32 -64.00
CA CYS A 484 -40.40 -18.68 -63.68
C CYS A 484 -41.01 -19.39 -64.93
N PRO A 485 -40.64 -20.66 -65.23
CA PRO A 485 -41.33 -21.47 -66.17
C PRO A 485 -42.74 -21.77 -65.64
N CYS A 486 -43.78 -21.38 -66.36
CA CYS A 486 -45.16 -21.76 -66.00
C CYS A 486 -45.31 -23.30 -66.12
N PRO A 487 -45.61 -24.02 -65.02
CA PRO A 487 -46.04 -25.41 -65.15
C PRO A 487 -47.36 -25.46 -65.94
N GLU A 488 -47.53 -26.47 -66.80
CA GLU A 488 -48.75 -26.71 -67.57
C GLU A 488 -49.93 -26.79 -66.59
N GLY A 489 -50.81 -25.75 -66.60
CA GLY A 489 -51.99 -25.70 -65.73
C GLY A 489 -52.19 -24.38 -64.99
N CYS A 490 -51.47 -23.34 -65.29
CA CYS A 490 -51.59 -22.01 -64.66
C CYS A 490 -52.89 -21.31 -65.09
N GLY A 491 -54.01 -21.82 -64.64
CA GLY A 491 -55.27 -21.13 -64.64
C GLY A 491 -55.52 -20.48 -63.31
N THR A 492 -55.83 -19.19 -63.31
CA THR A 492 -56.15 -18.31 -62.19
C THR A 492 -56.88 -19.00 -61.05
N VAL A 493 -56.20 -19.39 -59.99
CA VAL A 493 -56.83 -19.73 -58.71
C VAL A 493 -57.09 -18.43 -57.99
N THR A 494 -58.27 -17.87 -58.12
CA THR A 494 -58.77 -16.82 -57.24
C THR A 494 -58.87 -17.40 -55.84
N SER A 495 -57.94 -17.15 -54.98
CA SER A 495 -58.06 -17.45 -53.55
C SER A 495 -59.23 -16.64 -53.01
N SER A 496 -60.30 -17.31 -52.58
CA SER A 496 -61.48 -16.69 -51.98
C SER A 496 -61.24 -15.88 -50.70
N CYS A 497 -60.03 -15.87 -50.18
CA CYS A 497 -59.61 -15.17 -48.93
C CYS A 497 -58.82 -13.91 -49.15
N GLY A 498 -58.58 -13.45 -50.38
CA GLY A 498 -57.86 -12.23 -50.73
C GLY A 498 -58.54 -10.92 -50.28
N SER A 499 -59.79 -11.01 -49.80
CA SER A 499 -60.52 -9.86 -49.25
C SER A 499 -60.20 -9.54 -47.80
N ILE A 500 -59.48 -10.40 -47.08
CA ILE A 500 -59.04 -10.13 -45.72
C ILE A 500 -57.62 -9.49 -45.77
N GLY A 501 -57.58 -8.19 -45.55
CA GLY A 501 -56.33 -7.41 -45.59
C GLY A 501 -55.43 -7.75 -44.44
N ALA A 502 -54.10 -7.66 -44.68
CA ALA A 502 -53.13 -7.71 -43.62
C ALA A 502 -53.08 -6.36 -42.88
N GLY A 503 -52.76 -6.40 -41.57
CA GLY A 503 -52.65 -5.20 -40.77
C GLY A 503 -51.90 -5.43 -39.46
N SER A 504 -51.66 -4.37 -38.71
CA SER A 504 -50.99 -4.44 -37.42
C SER A 504 -51.70 -3.65 -36.34
N VAL A 505 -51.68 -4.19 -35.14
CA VAL A 505 -52.22 -3.57 -33.92
C VAL A 505 -51.06 -3.22 -33.00
N THR A 506 -50.92 -1.96 -32.59
CA THR A 506 -49.88 -1.48 -31.69
C THR A 506 -50.40 -1.35 -30.25
N PHE A 507 -49.64 -1.83 -29.30
CA PHE A 507 -49.93 -1.75 -27.88
C PHE A 507 -49.05 -0.69 -27.21
N ASP A 508 -49.46 -0.22 -26.02
CA ASP A 508 -48.61 0.62 -25.19
C ASP A 508 -47.44 -0.20 -24.63
N ASN A 509 -46.35 0.50 -24.31
CA ASN A 509 -45.21 -0.11 -23.64
C ASN A 509 -45.69 -0.82 -22.36
N ASN A 510 -45.33 -2.10 -22.25
CA ASN A 510 -45.65 -2.95 -21.09
C ASN A 510 -47.14 -3.27 -20.88
N ALA A 511 -48.03 -2.97 -21.82
CA ALA A 511 -49.45 -3.25 -21.73
C ALA A 511 -49.92 -4.30 -22.76
N SER A 512 -50.95 -5.05 -22.42
CA SER A 512 -51.69 -5.94 -23.30
C SER A 512 -53.12 -5.50 -23.58
N LYS A 513 -53.50 -4.31 -23.06
CA LYS A 513 -54.85 -3.75 -23.27
C LYS A 513 -54.99 -3.14 -24.65
N ILE A 514 -56.06 -3.52 -25.37
CA ILE A 514 -56.37 -3.04 -26.73
C ILE A 514 -56.85 -1.59 -26.66
N ARG A 515 -56.21 -0.70 -27.41
CA ARG A 515 -56.58 0.73 -27.51
C ARG A 515 -57.88 0.92 -28.31
N PRO A 516 -58.64 2.02 -28.09
CA PRO A 516 -59.85 2.31 -28.86
C PRO A 516 -59.61 2.39 -30.38
N ALA A 517 -58.48 2.92 -30.83
CA ALA A 517 -58.11 2.97 -32.23
C ALA A 517 -57.91 1.55 -32.83
N ALA A 518 -57.29 0.66 -32.07
CA ALA A 518 -57.09 -0.72 -32.47
C ALA A 518 -58.41 -1.51 -32.48
N GLN A 519 -59.36 -1.16 -31.59
CA GLN A 519 -60.71 -1.77 -31.60
C GLN A 519 -61.44 -1.51 -32.91
N ALA A 520 -61.32 -0.32 -33.50
CA ALA A 520 -61.92 -0.01 -34.80
C ALA A 520 -61.28 -0.81 -35.93
N GLN A 521 -59.98 -1.03 -35.92
CA GLN A 521 -59.28 -1.87 -36.89
C GLN A 521 -59.72 -3.36 -36.78
N LEU A 522 -59.79 -3.84 -35.52
CA LEU A 522 -60.26 -5.21 -35.26
C LEU A 522 -61.73 -5.43 -35.61
N ALA A 523 -62.60 -4.41 -35.48
CA ALA A 523 -63.99 -4.48 -35.93
C ALA A 523 -64.06 -4.59 -37.44
N THR A 524 -63.19 -3.90 -38.20
CA THR A 524 -63.09 -4.06 -39.65
C THR A 524 -62.65 -5.46 -40.05
N LEU A 525 -61.60 -5.98 -39.34
CA LEU A 525 -61.15 -7.38 -39.54
C LEU A 525 -62.27 -8.38 -39.23
N ALA A 526 -63.02 -8.15 -38.16
CA ALA A 526 -64.17 -9.03 -37.81
C ALA A 526 -65.24 -9.07 -38.90
N ALA A 527 -65.58 -7.89 -39.45
CA ALA A 527 -66.53 -7.82 -40.57
C ALA A 527 -66.03 -8.57 -41.82
N GLN A 528 -64.75 -8.46 -42.14
CA GLN A 528 -64.11 -9.19 -43.23
C GLN A 528 -64.11 -10.71 -42.99
N MET A 529 -63.88 -11.18 -41.77
CA MET A 529 -63.89 -12.57 -41.38
C MET A 529 -65.33 -13.14 -41.37
N GLN A 530 -66.34 -12.36 -40.99
CA GLN A 530 -67.75 -12.76 -41.05
C GLN A 530 -68.24 -12.87 -42.47
N ALA A 531 -67.77 -11.98 -43.34
CA ALA A 531 -68.10 -12.06 -44.79
C ALA A 531 -67.45 -13.25 -45.51
N ASN A 532 -66.37 -13.79 -44.92
CA ASN A 532 -65.56 -14.90 -45.47
C ASN A 532 -65.43 -16.05 -44.45
N PRO A 533 -66.50 -16.81 -44.18
CA PRO A 533 -66.53 -17.74 -43.05
C PRO A 533 -65.65 -18.98 -43.22
N THR A 534 -65.04 -19.22 -44.34
CA THR A 534 -64.10 -20.32 -44.59
C THR A 534 -62.65 -19.94 -44.35
N CYS A 535 -62.35 -18.64 -44.22
CA CYS A 535 -60.99 -18.13 -44.10
C CYS A 535 -60.50 -18.13 -42.68
N LYS A 536 -59.24 -18.46 -42.51
CA LYS A 536 -58.47 -18.33 -41.22
C LYS A 536 -57.60 -17.12 -41.28
N VAL A 537 -57.29 -16.58 -40.10
CA VAL A 537 -56.39 -15.42 -39.91
C VAL A 537 -55.24 -15.81 -39.00
N VAL A 538 -54.03 -15.52 -39.40
CA VAL A 538 -52.84 -15.69 -38.61
C VAL A 538 -52.64 -14.41 -37.79
N ILE A 539 -52.51 -14.55 -36.48
CA ILE A 539 -52.18 -13.43 -35.58
C ILE A 539 -50.78 -13.67 -34.99
N THR A 540 -49.86 -12.78 -35.29
CA THR A 540 -48.44 -12.91 -34.98
C THR A 540 -47.99 -11.79 -34.05
N GLY A 541 -47.55 -12.14 -32.84
CA GLY A 541 -46.99 -11.23 -31.89
C GLY A 541 -45.45 -11.22 -31.95
N ALA A 542 -44.87 -10.04 -32.02
CA ALA A 542 -43.42 -9.88 -31.95
C ALA A 542 -42.91 -9.80 -30.50
N GLY A 543 -41.61 -10.11 -30.28
CA GLY A 543 -40.94 -10.08 -28.96
C GLY A 543 -40.23 -11.37 -28.59
N ASN A 544 -39.06 -11.62 -29.17
CA ASN A 544 -38.24 -12.82 -28.97
C ASN A 544 -37.04 -12.59 -28.00
N GLY A 545 -36.74 -11.34 -27.61
CA GLY A 545 -35.50 -10.99 -26.93
C GLY A 545 -35.38 -11.45 -25.46
N SER A 546 -36.48 -11.52 -24.70
CA SER A 546 -36.46 -11.96 -23.30
C SER A 546 -37.71 -12.74 -22.91
N LYS A 547 -37.63 -13.51 -21.81
CA LYS A 547 -38.80 -14.25 -21.26
C LYS A 547 -40.00 -13.34 -21.02
N ILE A 548 -39.77 -12.12 -20.57
CA ILE A 548 -40.82 -11.12 -20.33
C ILE A 548 -41.44 -10.65 -21.65
N GLN A 549 -40.62 -10.42 -22.67
CA GLN A 549 -41.11 -10.04 -24.01
C GLN A 549 -41.91 -11.16 -24.68
N GLN A 550 -41.44 -12.39 -24.57
CA GLN A 550 -42.18 -13.56 -25.10
C GLN A 550 -43.54 -13.74 -24.39
N GLN A 551 -43.59 -13.57 -23.05
CA GLN A 551 -44.86 -13.62 -22.33
C GLN A 551 -45.82 -12.49 -22.76
N ARG A 552 -45.30 -11.26 -22.90
CA ARG A 552 -46.12 -10.13 -23.40
C ARG A 552 -46.60 -10.30 -24.83
N SER A 553 -45.77 -10.84 -25.70
CA SER A 553 -46.16 -11.20 -27.05
C SER A 553 -47.35 -12.16 -27.03
N TRP A 554 -47.24 -13.19 -26.18
CA TRP A 554 -48.35 -14.14 -25.99
C TRP A 554 -49.61 -13.46 -25.44
N ASP A 555 -49.49 -12.63 -24.38
CA ASP A 555 -50.61 -11.92 -23.73
C ASP A 555 -51.36 -11.01 -24.74
N ARG A 556 -50.63 -10.32 -25.64
CA ARG A 556 -51.18 -9.43 -26.66
C ARG A 556 -51.90 -10.18 -27.77
N VAL A 557 -51.33 -11.28 -28.26
CA VAL A 557 -51.99 -12.14 -29.23
C VAL A 557 -53.26 -12.73 -28.64
N ASN A 558 -53.20 -13.23 -27.42
CA ASN A 558 -54.37 -13.78 -26.73
C ASN A 558 -55.45 -12.72 -26.50
N ALA A 559 -55.07 -11.49 -26.08
CA ALA A 559 -56.02 -10.39 -25.91
C ALA A 559 -56.77 -10.02 -27.19
N ILE A 560 -56.10 -10.04 -28.36
CA ILE A 560 -56.75 -9.81 -29.64
C ILE A 560 -57.73 -10.94 -29.96
N ILE A 561 -57.36 -12.20 -29.83
CA ILE A 561 -58.20 -13.34 -30.09
C ILE A 561 -59.39 -13.36 -29.15
N GLU A 562 -59.23 -13.11 -27.87
CA GLU A 562 -60.29 -13.00 -26.88
C GLU A 562 -61.28 -11.87 -27.25
N TYR A 563 -60.73 -10.67 -27.58
CA TYR A 563 -61.54 -9.52 -27.97
C TYR A 563 -62.38 -9.85 -29.24
N MET A 564 -61.78 -10.48 -30.25
CA MET A 564 -62.45 -10.85 -31.46
C MET A 564 -63.56 -11.92 -31.22
N SER A 565 -63.29 -12.86 -30.34
CA SER A 565 -64.24 -13.91 -29.97
C SER A 565 -65.38 -13.37 -29.12
N GLU A 566 -65.06 -12.57 -28.05
CA GLU A 566 -66.11 -12.11 -27.13
C GLU A 566 -66.93 -10.93 -27.65
N LYS A 567 -66.32 -10.00 -28.38
CA LYS A 567 -67.00 -8.80 -28.86
C LYS A 567 -67.61 -8.95 -30.23
N HIS A 568 -67.01 -9.76 -31.09
CA HIS A 568 -67.41 -9.90 -32.48
C HIS A 568 -67.91 -11.31 -32.84
N GLY A 569 -67.89 -12.24 -31.87
CA GLY A 569 -68.45 -13.61 -32.07
C GLY A 569 -67.70 -14.47 -33.08
N ILE A 570 -66.43 -14.17 -33.33
CA ILE A 570 -65.60 -14.96 -34.25
C ILE A 570 -65.10 -16.21 -33.52
N ASP A 571 -65.33 -17.39 -34.15
CA ASP A 571 -64.87 -18.65 -33.58
C ASP A 571 -63.31 -18.63 -33.40
N ARG A 572 -62.84 -18.99 -32.23
CA ARG A 572 -61.42 -19.05 -31.91
C ARG A 572 -60.61 -19.97 -32.84
N ASN A 573 -61.27 -21.02 -33.40
CA ASN A 573 -60.65 -21.91 -34.33
C ASN A 573 -60.31 -21.30 -35.70
N LYS A 574 -60.80 -20.09 -35.97
CA LYS A 574 -60.47 -19.30 -37.15
C LYS A 574 -59.14 -18.57 -37.06
N PHE A 575 -58.52 -18.59 -35.90
CA PHE A 575 -57.24 -17.91 -35.68
C PHE A 575 -56.10 -18.93 -35.58
N ILE A 576 -54.99 -18.60 -36.22
CA ILE A 576 -53.71 -19.28 -36.03
C ILE A 576 -52.88 -18.43 -35.07
N PHE A 577 -52.47 -18.97 -33.90
CA PHE A 577 -51.81 -18.28 -32.81
C PHE A 577 -50.28 -18.36 -32.97
N GLN A 578 -49.64 -17.25 -33.21
CA GLN A 578 -48.17 -17.14 -33.27
C GLN A 578 -47.69 -16.05 -32.32
N TYR A 579 -46.61 -16.30 -31.52
CA TYR A 579 -46.01 -15.32 -30.62
C TYR A 579 -44.49 -15.45 -30.60
N GLY A 580 -43.80 -14.45 -30.05
CA GLY A 580 -42.37 -14.50 -29.87
C GLY A 580 -41.57 -14.40 -31.16
N GLN A 581 -42.14 -13.80 -32.19
CA GLN A 581 -41.47 -13.59 -33.48
C GLN A 581 -40.54 -12.34 -33.41
N ALA A 582 -39.60 -12.26 -34.36
CA ALA A 582 -38.77 -11.06 -34.54
C ALA A 582 -39.64 -9.88 -34.99
N GLY A 583 -39.31 -8.65 -34.57
CA GLY A 583 -40.04 -7.44 -34.95
C GLY A 583 -40.30 -6.50 -33.78
N ASP A 584 -41.12 -5.45 -34.02
CA ASP A 584 -41.47 -4.48 -32.98
C ASP A 584 -42.19 -5.16 -31.80
N ALA A 585 -41.55 -5.21 -30.65
CA ALA A 585 -42.08 -5.86 -29.46
C ALA A 585 -43.44 -5.32 -29.00
N ASN A 586 -43.86 -4.15 -29.45
CA ASN A 586 -45.19 -3.57 -29.17
C ASN A 586 -46.24 -3.83 -30.24
N GLY A 587 -45.86 -4.46 -31.35
CA GLY A 587 -46.74 -4.77 -32.50
C GLY A 587 -47.27 -6.20 -32.49
N VAL A 588 -48.50 -6.36 -32.90
CA VAL A 588 -49.10 -7.64 -33.29
C VAL A 588 -49.64 -7.51 -34.70
N MET A 589 -49.18 -8.35 -35.59
CA MET A 589 -49.61 -8.38 -36.99
C MET A 589 -50.71 -9.42 -37.19
N TYR A 590 -51.61 -9.14 -38.15
CA TYR A 590 -52.57 -10.11 -38.60
C TYR A 590 -52.60 -10.14 -40.13
N ARG A 591 -52.82 -11.32 -40.68
CA ARG A 591 -53.02 -11.55 -42.14
C ARG A 591 -53.92 -12.73 -42.40
N SER A 592 -54.46 -12.78 -43.60
CA SER A 592 -55.16 -14.00 -44.09
C SER A 592 -54.19 -15.19 -44.07
N ALA A 593 -54.67 -16.36 -43.64
CA ALA A 593 -53.92 -17.60 -43.77
C ALA A 593 -53.83 -18.01 -45.23
N MET A 594 -52.69 -18.57 -45.62
CA MET A 594 -52.51 -19.11 -46.96
C MET A 594 -53.31 -20.42 -47.13
N PRO A 595 -53.67 -20.81 -48.38
CA PRO A 595 -54.34 -22.08 -48.63
C PRO A 595 -53.50 -23.24 -48.04
N GLY A 596 -54.15 -24.03 -47.14
CA GLY A 596 -53.45 -25.12 -46.44
C GLY A 596 -52.60 -24.75 -45.22
N GLU A 597 -52.50 -23.45 -44.85
CA GLU A 597 -51.82 -23.05 -43.66
C GLU A 597 -52.59 -23.42 -42.40
N GLU A 598 -52.01 -24.30 -41.60
CA GLU A 598 -52.56 -24.75 -40.33
C GLU A 598 -51.62 -24.42 -39.19
N GLY A 599 -52.19 -24.14 -38.05
CA GLY A 599 -51.38 -23.81 -36.85
C GLY A 599 -52.23 -23.93 -35.58
N PRO A 600 -51.60 -23.82 -34.43
CA PRO A 600 -52.29 -23.94 -33.15
C PRO A 600 -53.28 -22.80 -32.97
N THR A 601 -54.50 -23.12 -32.54
CA THR A 601 -55.57 -22.15 -32.24
C THR A 601 -55.58 -21.75 -30.78
N ASN A 602 -54.93 -22.53 -29.90
CA ASN A 602 -54.79 -22.28 -28.49
C ASN A 602 -53.41 -22.73 -28.04
N VAL A 603 -52.67 -21.83 -27.46
CA VAL A 603 -51.29 -22.05 -26.98
C VAL A 603 -51.19 -21.66 -25.52
N ALA A 604 -50.63 -22.54 -24.70
CA ALA A 604 -50.41 -22.21 -23.28
C ALA A 604 -49.41 -21.07 -23.11
N PRO A 605 -49.59 -20.20 -22.10
CA PRO A 605 -48.66 -19.11 -21.85
C PRO A 605 -47.24 -19.66 -21.52
N PRO A 606 -46.21 -19.15 -22.17
CA PRO A 606 -44.84 -19.68 -22.00
C PRO A 606 -44.26 -19.45 -20.62
N PHE A 607 -44.64 -18.35 -19.95
CA PHE A 607 -44.14 -17.97 -18.63
C PHE A 607 -45.26 -17.42 -17.75
N PRO A 608 -46.19 -18.27 -17.24
CA PRO A 608 -47.39 -17.83 -16.52
C PRO A 608 -47.07 -16.94 -15.29
N ASN A 609 -45.95 -17.19 -14.61
CA ASN A 609 -45.52 -16.43 -13.41
C ASN A 609 -45.04 -15.01 -13.73
N LEU A 610 -44.89 -14.65 -15.01
CA LEU A 610 -44.48 -13.31 -15.44
C LEU A 610 -45.67 -12.49 -15.98
N ARG A 611 -46.88 -13.03 -15.94
CA ARG A 611 -48.11 -12.26 -16.24
C ARG A 611 -48.29 -11.19 -15.15
N ARG A 612 -48.41 -9.95 -15.58
CA ARG A 612 -48.85 -8.84 -14.71
C ARG A 612 -50.26 -8.49 -15.17
N ASP A 613 -51.19 -8.61 -14.25
CA ASP A 613 -52.56 -8.19 -14.41
C ASP A 613 -52.67 -6.69 -14.68
#